data_010c71e5976b8871ddec881af386a559
#
_entry.id   010c71e5976b8871ddec881af386a559
#
_cell.length_a   1.000
_cell.length_b   1.000
_cell.length_c   1.000
_cell.angle_alpha   90.00
_cell.angle_beta   90.00
_cell.angle_gamma   90.00
#
_symmetry.space_group_name_H-M   'P 1'
#
loop_
_entity.id
_entity.type
_entity.pdbx_description
1 polymer ?
#
loop_
_entity_poly.entity_id
_entity_poly.type
_entity_poly.pdbx_seq_one_letter_code
_entity_poly.pdbx_strand_id
1 'polypeptide(L)'
;RSQFPKRKGMQDFGVLDLPYPLRKMSVIPLGVLKESIKENNVAYSFSRGIEIFPTVGDPVLLPTQLQLKAIIESGDNRRVNIGISPLAGNAVVSVDPDRIFGRHLAVLGNTGSGKSCSVAGLLRWSIEAAKKHQDSPNTRFIVLDPNGEYTNSFKGLSNVRVYGAEP
;
A
#
# COMPACT_ATOMS: atom_id res chain seq x y z
N ARG A 1 10.16 13.84 -27.82
CA ARG A 1 9.55 12.87 -28.78
C ARG A 1 9.79 11.48 -28.22
N SER A 2 8.78 10.91 -27.56
CA SER A 2 8.84 9.53 -27.05
C SER A 2 8.74 8.56 -28.23
N GLN A 3 9.79 7.78 -28.45
CA GLN A 3 9.77 6.67 -29.39
C GLN A 3 9.13 5.45 -28.71
N PHE A 4 7.80 5.36 -28.78
CA PHE A 4 7.13 4.09 -28.52
C PHE A 4 6.97 3.34 -29.85
N PRO A 5 7.32 2.03 -29.90
CA PRO A 5 7.13 1.24 -31.11
C PRO A 5 5.63 1.14 -31.42
N LYS A 6 5.22 1.64 -32.58
CA LYS A 6 3.86 1.42 -33.07
C LYS A 6 3.64 -0.09 -33.23
N ARG A 7 2.75 -0.68 -32.41
CA ARG A 7 2.30 -2.05 -32.64
C ARG A 7 1.57 -2.09 -33.98
N LYS A 8 2.08 -2.87 -34.92
CA LYS A 8 1.43 -3.20 -36.20
C LYS A 8 0.04 -3.75 -35.90
N GLY A 9 -1.02 -3.07 -36.33
CA GLY A 9 -2.41 -3.55 -36.25
C GLY A 9 -3.38 -2.71 -35.42
N MET A 10 -2.95 -1.63 -34.76
CA MET A 10 -3.91 -0.69 -34.18
C MET A 10 -4.30 0.34 -35.23
N GLN A 11 -5.53 0.27 -35.71
CA GLN A 11 -6.13 1.35 -36.49
C GLN A 11 -6.25 2.57 -35.57
N ASP A 12 -5.78 3.72 -36.07
CA ASP A 12 -5.95 5.02 -35.40
C ASP A 12 -7.43 5.40 -35.54
N PHE A 13 -8.25 5.01 -34.56
CA PHE A 13 -9.64 5.44 -34.51
C PHE A 13 -9.66 6.90 -34.07
N GLY A 14 -10.03 7.79 -35.00
CA GLY A 14 -10.36 9.17 -34.67
C GLY A 14 -11.50 9.19 -33.63
N VAL A 15 -11.56 10.23 -32.81
CA VAL A 15 -12.58 10.39 -31.74
C VAL A 15 -14.01 10.30 -32.30
N LEU A 16 -14.20 10.51 -33.58
CA LEU A 16 -15.48 10.44 -34.31
C LEU A 16 -15.92 9.00 -34.66
N ASP A 17 -14.99 8.03 -34.65
CA ASP A 17 -15.25 6.65 -35.08
C ASP A 17 -15.49 5.69 -33.90
N LEU A 18 -15.61 6.21 -32.67
CA LEU A 18 -15.87 5.38 -31.51
C LEU A 18 -17.33 4.88 -31.48
N PRO A 19 -17.54 3.57 -31.41
CA PRO A 19 -18.89 3.01 -31.34
C PRO A 19 -19.60 3.45 -30.06
N TYR A 20 -20.88 3.77 -30.19
CA TYR A 20 -21.71 4.05 -29.01
C TYR A 20 -22.04 2.74 -28.27
N PRO A 21 -22.11 2.78 -26.92
CA PRO A 21 -21.92 3.92 -26.01
C PRO A 21 -20.43 4.16 -25.65
N LEU A 22 -20.03 5.43 -25.64
CA LEU A 22 -18.72 5.85 -25.15
C LEU A 22 -18.60 5.58 -23.63
N ARG A 23 -17.61 4.79 -23.24
CA ARG A 23 -17.27 4.63 -21.82
C ARG A 23 -16.38 5.80 -21.39
N LYS A 24 -16.86 6.56 -20.40
CA LYS A 24 -16.10 7.68 -19.80
C LYS A 24 -15.69 7.32 -18.40
N MET A 25 -14.50 7.71 -17.98
CA MET A 25 -14.05 7.59 -16.61
C MET A 25 -13.36 8.90 -16.21
N SER A 26 -13.58 9.31 -14.97
CA SER A 26 -12.86 10.41 -14.35
C SER A 26 -11.68 9.84 -13.54
N VAL A 27 -10.49 10.37 -13.75
CA VAL A 27 -9.28 9.93 -13.05
C VAL A 27 -8.62 11.12 -12.38
N ILE A 28 -8.04 10.89 -11.22
CA ILE A 28 -7.24 11.87 -10.50
C ILE A 28 -5.79 11.37 -10.53
N PRO A 29 -4.86 12.13 -11.10
CA PRO A 29 -3.47 11.75 -11.10
C PRO A 29 -2.90 11.79 -9.67
N LEU A 30 -2.17 10.77 -9.26
CA LEU A 30 -1.62 10.64 -7.90
C LEU A 30 -0.12 10.95 -7.83
N GLY A 31 0.60 10.73 -8.91
CA GLY A 31 2.04 10.87 -8.92
C GLY A 31 2.67 10.40 -10.21
N VAL A 32 3.99 10.32 -10.20
CA VAL A 32 4.81 9.93 -11.35
C VAL A 32 5.59 8.66 -11.03
N LEU A 33 5.56 7.72 -11.96
CA LEU A 33 6.35 6.50 -11.90
C LEU A 33 7.63 6.71 -12.72
N LYS A 34 8.79 6.62 -12.06
CA LYS A 34 10.10 6.74 -12.69
C LYS A 34 10.72 5.36 -12.86
N GLU A 35 11.21 5.10 -14.06
CA GLU A 35 11.96 3.89 -14.39
C GLU A 35 13.45 4.15 -14.21
N SER A 36 14.15 3.21 -13.62
CA SER A 36 15.60 3.18 -13.49
C SER A 36 16.12 1.80 -13.84
N ILE A 37 17.22 1.75 -14.60
CA ILE A 37 17.89 0.47 -14.93
C ILE A 37 19.09 0.35 -14.00
N LYS A 38 19.08 -0.66 -13.12
CA LYS A 38 20.23 -1.01 -12.28
C LYS A 38 20.64 -2.44 -12.59
N GLU A 39 21.92 -2.64 -12.93
CA GLU A 39 22.51 -3.96 -13.13
C GLU A 39 21.68 -4.90 -14.03
N ASN A 40 21.22 -4.40 -15.18
CA ASN A 40 20.32 -5.10 -16.12
C ASN A 40 18.90 -5.40 -15.61
N ASN A 41 18.51 -4.89 -14.43
CA ASN A 41 17.16 -5.03 -13.92
C ASN A 41 16.43 -3.69 -13.98
N VAL A 42 15.17 -3.73 -14.43
CA VAL A 42 14.29 -2.56 -14.45
C VAL A 42 13.69 -2.40 -13.07
N ALA A 43 13.94 -1.26 -12.45
CA ALA A 43 13.36 -0.87 -11.18
C ALA A 43 12.47 0.36 -11.36
N TYR A 44 11.32 0.36 -10.69
CA TYR A 44 10.38 1.48 -10.69
C TYR A 44 10.37 2.16 -9.33
N SER A 45 10.29 3.48 -9.35
CA SER A 45 10.08 4.29 -8.14
C SER A 45 8.88 5.21 -8.35
N PHE A 46 8.05 5.35 -7.34
CA PHE A 46 6.88 6.21 -7.38
C PHE A 46 7.08 7.44 -6.50
N SER A 47 6.86 8.61 -7.07
CA SER A 47 6.82 9.88 -6.32
C SER A 47 5.43 10.51 -6.41
N ARG A 48 4.91 10.97 -5.27
CA ARG A 48 3.64 11.70 -5.23
C ARG A 48 3.82 13.11 -5.80
N GLY A 49 2.74 13.59 -6.42
CA GLY A 49 2.73 14.88 -7.10
C GLY A 49 2.95 14.73 -8.60
N ILE A 50 2.54 15.75 -9.36
CA ILE A 50 2.57 15.75 -10.81
C ILE A 50 3.22 17.04 -11.26
N GLU A 51 4.24 16.89 -12.07
CA GLU A 51 4.91 18.02 -12.70
C GLU A 51 4.28 18.35 -14.07
N ILE A 52 3.81 17.29 -14.78
CA ILE A 52 3.26 17.43 -16.14
C ILE A 52 1.95 16.64 -16.18
N PHE A 53 0.87 17.32 -16.56
CA PHE A 53 -0.43 16.66 -16.76
C PHE A 53 -0.48 15.98 -18.14
N PRO A 54 -1.19 14.84 -18.23
CA PRO A 54 -1.42 14.19 -19.52
C PRO A 54 -2.25 15.09 -20.45
N THR A 55 -1.97 15.00 -21.73
CA THR A 55 -2.64 15.78 -22.77
C THR A 55 -3.55 14.88 -23.63
N VAL A 56 -4.37 15.52 -24.45
CA VAL A 56 -5.23 14.79 -25.39
C VAL A 56 -4.36 14.01 -26.39
N GLY A 57 -4.61 12.70 -26.49
CA GLY A 57 -3.83 11.80 -27.33
C GLY A 57 -2.75 11.01 -26.62
N ASP A 58 -2.48 11.30 -25.34
CA ASP A 58 -1.57 10.46 -24.57
C ASP A 58 -2.19 9.08 -24.29
N PRO A 59 -1.42 8.00 -24.45
CA PRO A 59 -1.95 6.64 -24.25
C PRO A 59 -2.23 6.36 -22.78
N VAL A 60 -3.37 5.75 -22.51
CA VAL A 60 -3.71 5.20 -21.19
C VAL A 60 -3.31 3.73 -21.16
N LEU A 61 -2.36 3.39 -20.28
CA LEU A 61 -1.82 2.05 -20.16
C LEU A 61 -2.18 1.46 -18.80
N LEU A 62 -2.46 0.16 -18.77
CA LEU A 62 -2.57 -0.58 -17.51
C LEU A 62 -1.17 -0.84 -16.97
N PRO A 63 -0.93 -0.60 -15.68
CA PRO A 63 0.36 -0.83 -15.07
C PRO A 63 0.69 -2.33 -15.00
N THR A 64 1.97 -2.67 -15.10
CA THR A 64 2.47 -4.01 -14.83
C THR A 64 2.48 -4.30 -13.33
N GLN A 65 2.63 -5.58 -12.93
CA GLN A 65 2.72 -5.94 -11.51
C GLN A 65 3.91 -5.26 -10.80
N LEU A 66 5.05 -5.12 -11.47
CA LEU A 66 6.21 -4.41 -10.92
C LEU A 66 5.92 -2.92 -10.70
N GLN A 67 5.21 -2.29 -11.61
CA GLN A 67 4.79 -0.90 -11.49
C GLN A 67 3.77 -0.71 -10.37
N LEU A 68 2.77 -1.62 -10.26
CA LEU A 68 1.79 -1.61 -9.16
C LEU A 68 2.48 -1.80 -7.81
N LYS A 69 3.43 -2.73 -7.73
CA LYS A 69 4.23 -2.93 -6.53
C LYS A 69 4.97 -1.65 -6.13
N ALA A 70 5.64 -0.98 -7.07
CA ALA A 70 6.34 0.27 -6.81
C ALA A 70 5.41 1.40 -6.33
N ILE A 71 4.17 1.47 -6.83
CA ILE A 71 3.17 2.45 -6.40
C ILE A 71 2.70 2.17 -4.97
N ILE A 72 2.43 0.90 -4.65
CA ILE A 72 1.90 0.48 -3.33
C ILE A 72 3.00 0.53 -2.28
N GLU A 73 4.20 0.08 -2.61
CA GLU A 73 5.36 0.03 -1.72
C GLU A 73 6.19 1.32 -1.76
N SER A 74 5.64 2.44 -2.23
CA SER A 74 6.38 3.71 -2.28
C SER A 74 6.82 4.16 -0.89
N GLY A 75 8.13 4.27 -0.65
CA GLY A 75 8.75 4.69 0.62
C GLY A 75 9.83 3.73 1.13
N ASP A 76 10.80 4.27 1.84
CA ASP A 76 12.07 3.58 2.11
C ASP A 76 12.04 2.59 3.29
N ASN A 77 11.02 2.61 4.15
CA ASN A 77 11.03 1.89 5.43
C ASN A 77 9.85 0.93 5.64
N ARG A 78 9.36 0.30 4.57
CA ARG A 78 8.19 -0.59 4.63
C ARG A 78 8.60 -2.00 5.04
N ARG A 79 8.59 -2.27 6.34
CA ARG A 79 9.07 -3.52 6.93
C ARG A 79 7.96 -4.46 7.36
N VAL A 80 6.73 -3.96 7.49
CA VAL A 80 5.60 -4.74 8.04
C VAL A 80 4.66 -5.14 6.94
N ASN A 81 4.62 -6.42 6.61
CA ASN A 81 3.67 -6.97 5.66
C ASN A 81 2.31 -7.11 6.34
N ILE A 82 1.29 -6.45 5.79
CA ILE A 82 -0.07 -6.45 6.33
C ILE A 82 -1.05 -7.31 5.53
N GLY A 83 -0.68 -7.76 4.35
CA GLY A 83 -1.52 -8.58 3.50
C GLY A 83 -1.15 -8.52 2.03
N ILE A 84 -2.10 -8.91 1.21
CA ILE A 84 -2.00 -8.87 -0.25
C ILE A 84 -3.14 -8.02 -0.82
N SER A 85 -2.90 -7.36 -1.94
CA SER A 85 -3.92 -6.60 -2.68
C SER A 85 -4.40 -7.40 -3.89
N PRO A 86 -5.62 -7.94 -3.89
CA PRO A 86 -6.16 -8.63 -5.05
C PRO A 86 -6.28 -7.73 -6.28
N LEU A 87 -6.59 -6.45 -6.07
CA LEU A 87 -6.71 -5.45 -7.14
C LEU A 87 -5.37 -5.12 -7.80
N ALA A 88 -4.26 -5.34 -7.10
CA ALA A 88 -2.91 -5.14 -7.61
C ALA A 88 -2.23 -6.47 -7.99
N GLY A 89 -2.98 -7.44 -8.50
CA GLY A 89 -2.44 -8.73 -8.93
C GLY A 89 -1.80 -9.55 -7.80
N ASN A 90 -2.40 -9.51 -6.61
CA ASN A 90 -1.90 -10.16 -5.39
C ASN A 90 -0.52 -9.64 -4.92
N ALA A 91 -0.20 -8.39 -5.23
CA ALA A 91 1.01 -7.76 -4.68
C ALA A 91 0.95 -7.72 -3.14
N VAL A 92 2.08 -8.01 -2.50
CA VAL A 92 2.22 -7.87 -1.05
C VAL A 92 2.12 -6.40 -0.68
N VAL A 93 1.31 -6.09 0.31
CA VAL A 93 1.16 -4.73 0.86
C VAL A 93 1.96 -4.64 2.14
N SER A 94 2.93 -3.75 2.13
CA SER A 94 3.78 -3.48 3.28
C SER A 94 3.61 -2.04 3.74
N VAL A 95 3.71 -1.83 5.04
CA VAL A 95 3.59 -0.51 5.66
C VAL A 95 4.85 -0.14 6.44
N ASP A 96 5.07 1.14 6.58
CA ASP A 96 6.12 1.71 7.41
C ASP A 96 5.58 1.87 8.84
N PRO A 97 6.09 1.09 9.82
CA PRO A 97 5.60 1.14 11.18
C PRO A 97 5.85 2.50 11.85
N ASP A 98 6.95 3.17 11.50
CA ASP A 98 7.31 4.46 12.09
C ASP A 98 6.32 5.55 11.67
N ARG A 99 5.80 5.46 10.45
CA ARG A 99 4.76 6.39 9.96
C ARG A 99 3.39 6.10 10.55
N ILE A 100 3.07 4.82 10.81
CA ILE A 100 1.79 4.44 11.40
C ILE A 100 1.75 4.76 12.88
N PHE A 101 2.77 4.34 13.63
CA PHE A 101 2.78 4.45 15.10
C PHE A 101 3.44 5.74 15.60
N GLY A 102 4.30 6.37 14.79
CA GLY A 102 4.90 7.66 15.11
C GLY A 102 3.97 8.87 14.94
N ARG A 103 2.73 8.64 14.49
CA ARG A 103 1.70 9.67 14.28
C ARG A 103 0.35 9.18 14.81
N HIS A 104 -0.66 10.03 14.69
CA HIS A 104 -2.05 9.67 15.03
C HIS A 104 -2.65 8.77 13.94
N LEU A 105 -3.27 7.68 14.37
CA LEU A 105 -4.00 6.76 13.51
C LEU A 105 -5.40 6.57 14.08
N ALA A 106 -6.41 6.63 13.23
CA ALA A 106 -7.78 6.26 13.57
C ALA A 106 -8.23 5.08 12.71
N VAL A 107 -8.76 4.04 13.35
CA VAL A 107 -9.37 2.88 12.68
C VAL A 107 -10.87 2.94 12.87
N LEU A 108 -11.57 3.26 11.79
CA LEU A 108 -13.01 3.48 11.81
C LEU A 108 -13.74 2.34 11.10
N GLY A 109 -14.94 2.03 11.57
CA GLY A 109 -15.78 1.00 10.96
C GLY A 109 -16.95 0.63 11.87
N ASN A 110 -17.93 -0.07 11.33
CA ASN A 110 -19.09 -0.57 12.07
C ASN A 110 -18.71 -1.73 13.00
N THR A 111 -19.59 -2.07 13.93
CA THR A 111 -19.44 -3.29 14.76
C THR A 111 -19.33 -4.51 13.87
N GLY A 112 -18.40 -5.40 14.17
CA GLY A 112 -18.14 -6.61 13.36
C GLY A 112 -17.31 -6.39 12.09
N SER A 113 -16.91 -5.16 11.75
CA SER A 113 -16.09 -4.88 10.55
C SER A 113 -14.63 -5.28 10.67
N GLY A 114 -14.20 -5.82 11.82
CA GLY A 114 -12.81 -6.26 12.04
C GLY A 114 -11.84 -5.19 12.53
N LYS A 115 -12.33 -4.05 13.06
CA LYS A 115 -11.46 -2.97 13.58
C LYS A 115 -10.41 -3.45 14.57
N SER A 116 -10.86 -4.11 15.63
CA SER A 116 -9.99 -4.61 16.72
C SER A 116 -9.03 -5.69 16.22
N CYS A 117 -9.50 -6.57 15.32
CA CYS A 117 -8.64 -7.54 14.64
C CYS A 117 -7.57 -6.88 13.78
N SER A 118 -7.91 -5.81 13.06
CA SER A 118 -6.94 -5.07 12.22
C SER A 118 -5.88 -4.39 13.07
N VAL A 119 -6.28 -3.75 14.18
CA VAL A 119 -5.34 -3.13 15.13
C VAL A 119 -4.43 -4.18 15.76
N ALA A 120 -5.00 -5.28 16.26
CA ALA A 120 -4.24 -6.40 16.84
C ALA A 120 -3.25 -7.00 15.82
N GLY A 121 -3.69 -7.17 14.57
CA GLY A 121 -2.87 -7.63 13.46
C GLY A 121 -1.69 -6.70 13.20
N LEU A 122 -1.94 -5.39 13.07
CA LEU A 122 -0.89 -4.40 12.86
C LEU A 122 0.17 -4.42 13.96
N LEU A 123 -0.25 -4.51 15.22
CA LEU A 123 0.66 -4.61 16.36
C LEU A 123 1.48 -5.89 16.32
N ARG A 124 0.84 -7.06 16.09
CA ARG A 124 1.53 -8.36 16.02
C ARG A 124 2.54 -8.40 14.88
N TRP A 125 2.13 -8.02 13.68
CA TRP A 125 3.02 -8.00 12.51
C TRP A 125 4.19 -7.05 12.70
N SER A 126 3.98 -5.91 13.37
CA SER A 126 5.05 -4.98 13.71
C SER A 126 6.04 -5.57 14.72
N ILE A 127 5.57 -6.28 15.73
CA ILE A 127 6.41 -7.00 16.71
C ILE A 127 7.19 -8.13 16.01
N GLU A 128 6.56 -8.87 15.10
CA GLU A 128 7.20 -9.95 14.35
C GLU A 128 8.27 -9.40 13.38
N ALA A 129 7.97 -8.31 12.68
CA ALA A 129 8.92 -7.65 11.81
C ALA A 129 10.12 -7.11 12.59
N ALA A 130 9.89 -6.52 13.77
CA ALA A 130 10.93 -6.03 14.67
C ALA A 130 11.88 -7.16 15.12
N LYS A 131 11.39 -8.35 15.38
CA LYS A 131 12.23 -9.52 15.74
C LYS A 131 13.15 -9.97 14.61
N LYS A 132 12.77 -9.76 13.35
CA LYS A 132 13.56 -10.16 12.19
C LYS A 132 14.69 -9.18 11.85
N HIS A 133 14.54 -7.93 12.25
CA HIS A 133 15.53 -6.89 11.99
C HIS A 133 16.27 -6.57 13.30
N GLN A 134 17.56 -6.94 13.36
CA GLN A 134 18.39 -6.73 14.55
C GLN A 134 18.55 -5.25 14.94
N ASP A 135 18.32 -4.33 14.02
CA ASP A 135 18.38 -2.88 14.20
C ASP A 135 17.06 -2.24 14.61
N SER A 136 16.07 -3.04 15.02
CA SER A 136 14.76 -2.51 15.38
C SER A 136 14.83 -1.69 16.67
N PRO A 137 14.32 -0.46 16.68
CA PRO A 137 14.26 0.34 17.88
C PRO A 137 13.42 -0.38 18.94
N ASN A 138 13.70 -0.12 20.21
CA ASN A 138 13.03 -0.71 21.35
C ASN A 138 11.59 -0.16 21.47
N THR A 139 10.71 -0.57 20.56
CA THR A 139 9.33 -0.10 20.45
C THR A 139 8.49 -0.69 21.56
N ARG A 140 7.76 0.16 22.29
CA ARG A 140 6.81 -0.23 23.33
C ARG A 140 5.40 0.21 22.91
N PHE A 141 4.46 -0.71 23.04
CA PHE A 141 3.04 -0.43 22.85
C PHE A 141 2.34 -0.51 24.21
N ILE A 142 1.51 0.49 24.52
CA ILE A 142 0.62 0.50 25.67
C ILE A 142 -0.79 0.48 25.11
N VAL A 143 -1.54 -0.58 25.41
CA VAL A 143 -2.91 -0.76 24.93
C VAL A 143 -3.85 -0.56 26.10
N LEU A 144 -4.72 0.43 26.00
CA LEU A 144 -5.85 0.64 26.91
C LEU A 144 -7.06 -0.10 26.32
N ASP A 145 -7.50 -1.14 27.00
CA ASP A 145 -8.53 -2.08 26.49
C ASP A 145 -9.73 -2.16 27.46
N PRO A 146 -10.59 -1.12 27.43
CA PRO A 146 -11.76 -1.08 28.32
C PRO A 146 -12.78 -2.19 28.06
N ASN A 147 -12.77 -2.78 26.86
CA ASN A 147 -13.73 -3.80 26.45
C ASN A 147 -13.16 -5.23 26.49
N GLY A 148 -11.87 -5.42 26.79
CA GLY A 148 -11.23 -6.73 26.84
C GLY A 148 -11.05 -7.42 25.48
N GLU A 149 -11.05 -6.68 24.38
CA GLU A 149 -11.00 -7.22 23.02
C GLU A 149 -9.61 -7.72 22.60
N TYR A 150 -8.55 -7.17 23.20
CA TYR A 150 -7.16 -7.40 22.78
C TYR A 150 -6.45 -8.49 23.56
N THR A 151 -6.85 -8.79 24.78
CA THR A 151 -6.17 -9.74 25.67
C THR A 151 -5.95 -11.09 25.01
N ASN A 152 -6.97 -11.65 24.37
CA ASN A 152 -6.88 -12.94 23.68
C ASN A 152 -5.99 -12.89 22.44
N SER A 153 -5.95 -11.76 21.75
CA SER A 153 -5.14 -11.57 20.53
C SER A 153 -3.64 -11.59 20.82
N PHE A 154 -3.24 -11.26 22.04
CA PHE A 154 -1.83 -11.21 22.46
C PHE A 154 -1.42 -12.34 23.40
N LYS A 155 -2.35 -13.23 23.73
CA LYS A 155 -2.09 -14.41 24.58
C LYS A 155 -0.98 -15.28 23.98
N GLY A 156 -0.02 -15.68 24.81
CA GLY A 156 1.11 -16.54 24.40
C GLY A 156 2.33 -15.79 23.83
N LEU A 157 2.30 -14.47 23.76
CA LEU A 157 3.48 -13.67 23.43
C LEU A 157 4.29 -13.39 24.69
N SER A 158 5.55 -13.82 24.75
CA SER A 158 6.44 -13.69 25.92
C SER A 158 6.77 -12.26 26.32
N ASN A 159 6.60 -11.32 25.39
CA ASN A 159 6.89 -9.90 25.57
C ASN A 159 5.65 -9.04 25.86
N VAL A 160 4.50 -9.68 26.12
CA VAL A 160 3.25 -8.99 26.45
C VAL A 160 2.95 -9.20 27.94
N ARG A 161 2.56 -8.13 28.62
CA ARG A 161 2.07 -8.14 29.99
C ARG A 161 0.64 -7.60 30.00
N VAL A 162 -0.27 -8.34 30.57
CA VAL A 162 -1.67 -7.96 30.74
C VAL A 162 -1.88 -7.61 32.22
N TYR A 163 -2.42 -6.43 32.46
CA TYR A 163 -2.79 -5.96 33.77
C TYR A 163 -4.31 -5.81 33.80
N GLY A 164 -4.98 -6.45 34.76
CA GLY A 164 -6.37 -6.19 35.06
C GLY A 164 -6.49 -4.96 35.97
N ALA A 165 -7.45 -4.09 35.70
CA ALA A 165 -7.90 -3.14 36.70
C ALA A 165 -8.81 -3.91 37.66
N GLU A 166 -8.31 -4.25 38.83
CA GLU A 166 -9.19 -4.69 39.93
C GLU A 166 -9.95 -3.47 40.47
N PRO A 167 -11.24 -3.62 40.76
CA PRO A 167 -12.04 -2.53 41.34
C PRO A 167 -11.58 -2.15 42.74
#